data_8c5a3d9fb9274099dd9fd1214ca12388
#
_entry.id   8c5a3d9fb9274099dd9fd1214ca12388
#
_cell.length_a   1.000
_cell.length_b   1.000
_cell.length_c   1.000
_cell.angle_alpha   90.00
_cell.angle_beta   90.00
_cell.angle_gamma   90.00
#
_symmetry.space_group_name_H-M   'P 1'
#
loop_
_entity.id
_entity.type
_entity.pdbx_description
1 polymer ?
#
loop_
_entity_poly.entity_id
_entity_poly.type
_entity_poly.pdbx_seq_one_letter_code
_entity_poly.pdbx_strand_id
1 'polypeptide(L)'
;MDWYCYCLKSSGGGTYIGATVDPDRRLRQHCGELSGGARATRARVGAGETWARHCYVGPFSKHDALSFEWHWKYESKKHKGNALDRRCAALTTLLEKHEDKELSVIFD
;
A
#
# COMPACT_ATOMS: atom_id res chain seq x y z
N MET A 1 -3.35 -16.61 -9.87
CA MET A 1 -3.87 -15.23 -9.84
C MET A 1 -2.83 -14.33 -9.19
N ASP A 2 -2.53 -13.22 -9.83
CA ASP A 2 -1.50 -12.30 -9.34
C ASP A 2 -2.03 -11.41 -8.22
N TRP A 3 -1.20 -11.25 -7.20
CA TRP A 3 -1.46 -10.34 -6.09
C TRP A 3 -0.51 -9.18 -6.13
N TYR A 4 -0.93 -8.06 -5.55
CA TYR A 4 -0.16 -6.83 -5.49
C TYR A 4 -0.23 -6.23 -4.09
N CYS A 5 0.86 -5.60 -3.67
CA CYS A 5 0.86 -4.76 -2.47
C CYS A 5 0.76 -3.31 -2.91
N TYR A 6 -0.02 -2.52 -2.20
CA TYR A 6 -0.27 -1.12 -2.57
C TYR A 6 -0.07 -0.20 -1.37
N CYS A 7 0.25 1.04 -1.69
CA CYS A 7 0.36 2.11 -0.71
C CYS A 7 -0.60 3.24 -1.09
N LEU A 8 -1.46 3.60 -0.17
CA LEU A 8 -2.38 4.73 -0.31
C LEU A 8 -1.89 5.90 0.52
N LYS A 9 -2.23 7.10 0.09
CA LYS A 9 -1.99 8.35 0.82
C LYS A 9 -3.31 9.10 0.95
N SER A 10 -3.55 9.68 2.12
CA SER A 10 -4.75 10.51 2.33
C SER A 10 -4.41 12.00 2.25
N SER A 11 -5.41 12.82 1.98
CA SER A 11 -5.25 14.28 1.95
C SER A 11 -4.80 14.85 3.30
N GLY A 12 -5.07 14.14 4.37
CA GLY A 12 -4.64 14.52 5.73
C GLY A 12 -3.27 13.99 6.14
N GLY A 13 -2.52 13.35 5.23
CA GLY A 13 -1.17 12.86 5.53
C GLY A 13 -1.10 11.43 6.05
N GLY A 14 -2.20 10.70 6.04
CA GLY A 14 -2.22 9.29 6.42
C GLY A 14 -1.75 8.38 5.29
N THR A 15 -1.36 7.16 5.64
CA THR A 15 -0.99 6.13 4.68
C THR A 15 -1.65 4.81 5.03
N TYR A 16 -1.80 3.94 4.03
CA TYR A 16 -2.32 2.60 4.23
C TYR A 16 -1.61 1.63 3.28
N ILE A 17 -1.14 0.52 3.83
CA ILE A 17 -0.52 -0.57 3.06
C ILE A 17 -1.46 -1.77 3.08
N GLY A 18 -1.67 -2.39 1.93
CA GLY A 18 -2.51 -3.58 1.84
C GLY A 18 -2.07 -4.48 0.70
N ALA A 19 -2.78 -5.59 0.54
CA ALA A 19 -2.56 -6.54 -0.55
C ALA A 19 -3.89 -6.86 -1.22
N THR A 20 -3.88 -7.05 -2.53
CA THR A 20 -5.09 -7.28 -3.32
C THR A 20 -4.77 -7.96 -4.64
N VAL A 21 -5.77 -8.61 -5.23
CA VAL A 21 -5.70 -9.10 -6.62
C VAL A 21 -6.10 -8.02 -7.62
N ASP A 22 -6.77 -6.97 -7.18
CA ASP A 22 -7.29 -5.91 -8.04
C ASP A 22 -7.03 -4.54 -7.40
N PRO A 23 -5.88 -3.90 -7.72
CA PRO A 23 -5.53 -2.61 -7.13
C PRO A 23 -6.53 -1.50 -7.40
N ASP A 24 -7.15 -1.48 -8.57
CA ASP A 24 -8.11 -0.42 -8.93
C ASP A 24 -9.41 -0.56 -8.15
N ARG A 25 -9.96 -1.77 -8.07
CA ARG A 25 -11.17 -2.04 -7.31
C ARG A 25 -10.94 -1.76 -5.82
N ARG A 26 -9.79 -2.18 -5.28
CA ARG A 26 -9.48 -1.99 -3.88
C ARG A 26 -9.36 -0.51 -3.51
N LEU A 27 -8.78 0.29 -4.40
CA LEU A 27 -8.73 1.75 -4.22
C LEU A 27 -10.15 2.33 -4.11
N ARG A 28 -11.06 1.92 -5.00
CA ARG A 28 -12.44 2.40 -4.97
C ARG A 28 -13.16 2.01 -3.68
N GLN A 29 -12.87 0.83 -3.13
CA GLN A 29 -13.40 0.42 -1.84
C GLN A 29 -12.90 1.33 -0.71
N HIS A 30 -11.62 1.65 -0.69
CA HIS A 30 -11.05 2.55 0.32
C HIS A 30 -11.56 3.98 0.19
N CYS A 31 -11.83 4.44 -1.03
CA CYS A 31 -12.40 5.77 -1.28
C CYS A 31 -13.88 5.86 -0.91
N GLY A 32 -14.53 4.74 -0.62
CA GLY A 32 -15.95 4.72 -0.29
C GLY A 32 -16.88 4.62 -1.49
N GLU A 33 -16.35 4.50 -2.70
CA GLU A 33 -17.18 4.32 -3.92
C GLU A 33 -17.80 2.94 -3.99
N LEU A 34 -17.13 1.94 -3.41
CA LEU A 34 -17.62 0.58 -3.30
C LEU A 34 -17.57 0.17 -1.82
N SER A 35 -18.45 -0.76 -1.43
CA SER A 35 -18.41 -1.30 -0.07
C SER A 35 -17.18 -2.17 0.13
N GLY A 36 -16.77 -2.38 1.39
CA GLY A 36 -15.68 -3.29 1.74
C GLY A 36 -14.34 -2.64 2.02
N GLY A 37 -14.28 -1.32 2.19
CA GLY A 37 -13.05 -0.64 2.59
C GLY A 37 -12.65 -0.99 4.03
N ALA A 38 -11.37 -0.84 4.35
CA ALA A 38 -10.85 -1.09 5.69
C ALA A 38 -11.38 -0.05 6.68
N ARG A 39 -11.46 -0.45 7.96
CA ARG A 39 -11.93 0.45 9.03
C ARG A 39 -11.11 1.74 9.07
N ALA A 40 -9.78 1.62 9.02
CA ALA A 40 -8.88 2.76 9.09
C ALA A 40 -9.09 3.76 7.95
N THR A 41 -9.29 3.27 6.72
CA THR A 41 -9.51 4.15 5.57
C THR A 41 -10.90 4.78 5.61
N ARG A 42 -11.92 4.04 6.07
CA ARG A 42 -13.28 4.57 6.23
C ARG A 42 -13.35 5.67 7.28
N ALA A 43 -12.59 5.53 8.37
CA ALA A 43 -12.56 6.54 9.42
C ALA A 43 -12.07 7.89 8.88
N ARG A 44 -11.06 7.88 8.02
CA ARG A 44 -10.54 9.12 7.43
C ARG A 44 -11.51 9.72 6.41
N VAL A 45 -12.18 8.89 5.62
CA VAL A 45 -13.22 9.37 4.70
C VAL A 45 -14.35 10.03 5.50
N GLY A 46 -14.74 9.43 6.62
CA GLY A 46 -15.75 10.00 7.53
C GLY A 46 -15.31 11.34 8.14
N ALA A 47 -14.01 11.58 8.23
CA ALA A 47 -13.43 12.83 8.71
C ALA A 47 -13.23 13.86 7.58
N GLY A 48 -13.66 13.56 6.36
CA GLY A 48 -13.56 14.48 5.22
C GLY A 48 -12.30 14.34 4.40
N GLU A 49 -11.47 13.34 4.67
CA GLU A 49 -10.25 13.10 3.89
C GLU A 49 -10.54 12.27 2.65
N THR A 50 -9.68 12.42 1.64
CA THR A 50 -9.73 11.60 0.42
C THR A 50 -8.49 10.72 0.33
N TRP A 51 -8.63 9.57 -0.33
CA TRP A 51 -7.55 8.63 -0.55
C TRP A 51 -7.12 8.62 -2.02
N ALA A 52 -5.82 8.55 -2.26
CA ALA A 52 -5.26 8.32 -3.57
C ALA A 52 -4.21 7.22 -3.46
N ARG A 53 -4.03 6.44 -4.51
CA ARG A 53 -2.99 5.43 -4.53
C ARG A 53 -1.66 6.11 -4.88
N HIS A 54 -0.63 5.83 -4.09
CA HIS A 54 0.73 6.30 -4.38
C HIS A 54 1.44 5.34 -5.33
N CYS A 55 1.37 4.05 -5.04
CA CYS A 55 1.98 3.03 -5.88
C CYS A 55 1.42 1.64 -5.55
N TYR A 56 1.69 0.68 -6.42
CA TYR A 56 1.53 -0.72 -6.10
C TYR A 56 2.66 -1.52 -6.72
N VAL A 57 2.93 -2.68 -6.14
CA VAL A 57 4.08 -3.51 -6.47
C VAL A 57 3.63 -4.96 -6.62
N GLY A 58 4.21 -5.64 -7.58
CA GLY A 58 3.96 -7.06 -7.84
C GLY A 58 4.48 -7.46 -9.21
N PRO A 59 4.09 -8.62 -9.73
CA PRO A 59 3.12 -9.55 -9.16
C PRO A 59 3.71 -10.49 -8.11
N PHE A 60 2.86 -10.94 -7.19
CA PHE A 60 3.21 -11.90 -6.15
C PHE A 60 2.23 -13.07 -6.14
N SER A 61 2.63 -14.19 -5.56
CA SER A 61 1.68 -15.16 -5.06
C SER A 61 0.95 -14.55 -3.86
N LYS A 62 -0.19 -15.12 -3.46
CA LYS A 62 -0.90 -14.63 -2.28
C LYS A 62 -0.01 -14.63 -1.04
N HIS A 63 0.69 -15.75 -0.81
CA HIS A 63 1.57 -15.90 0.34
C HIS A 63 2.67 -14.81 0.35
N ASP A 64 3.32 -14.60 -0.78
CA ASP A 64 4.40 -13.62 -0.88
C ASP A 64 3.88 -12.18 -0.75
N ALA A 65 2.68 -11.91 -1.27
CA ALA A 65 2.07 -10.59 -1.12
C ALA A 65 1.79 -10.27 0.35
N LEU A 66 1.22 -11.21 1.09
CA LEU A 66 0.93 -11.02 2.52
C LEU A 66 2.22 -10.85 3.33
N SER A 67 3.27 -11.60 2.98
CA SER A 67 4.57 -11.47 3.60
C SER A 67 5.19 -10.08 3.30
N PHE A 68 5.14 -9.65 2.05
CA PHE A 68 5.66 -8.35 1.64
C PHE A 68 4.91 -7.20 2.31
N GLU A 69 3.60 -7.31 2.42
CA GLU A 69 2.77 -6.33 3.12
C GLU A 69 3.22 -6.15 4.57
N TRP A 70 3.42 -7.27 5.26
CA TRP A 70 3.87 -7.25 6.65
C TRP A 70 5.25 -6.59 6.78
N HIS A 71 6.18 -6.99 5.92
CA HIS A 71 7.54 -6.44 5.94
C HIS A 71 7.57 -4.97 5.58
N TRP A 72 6.70 -4.52 4.68
CA TRP A 72 6.60 -3.12 4.31
C TRP A 72 6.17 -2.26 5.51
N LYS A 73 5.17 -2.73 6.24
CA LYS A 73 4.72 -2.05 7.46
C LYS A 73 5.83 -2.04 8.53
N TYR A 74 6.47 -3.18 8.72
CA TYR A 74 7.54 -3.32 9.71
C TYR A 74 8.74 -2.45 9.37
N GLU A 75 9.22 -2.51 8.13
CA GLU A 75 10.38 -1.72 7.68
C GLU A 75 10.11 -0.21 7.77
N SER A 76 8.87 0.20 7.53
CA SER A 76 8.47 1.61 7.62
C SER A 76 8.74 2.21 9.00
N LYS A 77 8.66 1.41 10.05
CA LYS A 77 8.90 1.87 11.43
C LYS A 77 10.36 2.21 11.71
N LYS A 78 11.26 1.74 10.87
CA LYS A 78 12.71 1.96 11.03
C LYS A 78 13.18 3.27 10.40
N HIS A 79 12.34 3.90 9.60
CA HIS A 79 12.68 5.12 8.87
C HIS A 79 12.07 6.35 9.52
N LYS A 80 12.66 7.51 9.24
CA LYS A 80 12.22 8.81 9.75
C LYS A 80 11.53 9.61 8.66
N GLY A 81 10.77 10.62 9.07
CA GLY A 81 10.02 11.47 8.16
C GLY A 81 8.52 11.35 8.40
N ASN A 82 7.74 11.91 7.50
CA ASN A 82 6.28 11.75 7.56
C ASN A 82 5.88 10.33 7.14
N ALA A 83 4.59 10.02 7.24
CA ALA A 83 4.11 8.66 6.97
C ALA A 83 4.48 8.20 5.55
N LEU A 84 4.28 9.03 4.54
CA LEU A 84 4.60 8.66 3.17
C LEU A 84 6.11 8.49 2.94
N ASP A 85 6.94 9.37 3.52
CA ASP A 85 8.40 9.25 3.42
C ASP A 85 8.87 7.90 3.95
N ARG A 86 8.33 7.47 5.09
CA ARG A 86 8.66 6.17 5.70
C ARG A 86 8.28 5.02 4.79
N ARG A 87 7.10 5.09 4.14
CA ARG A 87 6.63 4.05 3.22
C ARG A 87 7.53 3.95 2.00
N CYS A 88 7.94 5.09 1.46
CA CYS A 88 8.81 5.14 0.28
C CYS A 88 10.21 4.60 0.62
N ALA A 89 10.79 5.00 1.73
CA ALA A 89 12.10 4.53 2.17
C ALA A 89 12.08 3.01 2.43
N ALA A 90 11.02 2.53 3.09
CA ALA A 90 10.85 1.10 3.34
C ALA A 90 10.74 0.30 2.05
N LEU A 91 10.00 0.81 1.08
CA LEU A 91 9.85 0.14 -0.22
C LEU A 91 11.20 0.00 -0.91
N THR A 92 11.99 1.06 -0.95
CA THR A 92 13.34 1.03 -1.55
C THR A 92 14.19 -0.05 -0.90
N THR A 93 14.20 -0.11 0.43
CA THR A 93 14.96 -1.13 1.17
C THR A 93 14.50 -2.55 0.83
N LEU A 94 13.18 -2.77 0.77
CA LEU A 94 12.64 -4.09 0.47
C LEU A 94 12.91 -4.51 -0.96
N LEU A 95 12.85 -3.59 -1.93
CA LEU A 95 13.14 -3.91 -3.32
C LEU A 95 14.60 -4.30 -3.50
N GLU A 96 15.52 -3.69 -2.78
CA GLU A 96 16.92 -4.08 -2.79
C GLU A 96 17.12 -5.50 -2.28
N LYS A 97 16.37 -5.91 -1.26
CA LYS A 97 16.41 -7.27 -0.70
C LYS A 97 15.78 -8.31 -1.63
N HIS A 98 14.95 -7.89 -2.56
CA HIS A 98 14.22 -8.76 -3.48
C HIS A 98 14.66 -8.58 -4.93
N GLU A 99 15.92 -8.21 -5.18
CA GLU A 99 16.46 -7.98 -6.53
C GLU A 99 16.34 -9.20 -7.44
N ASP A 100 16.36 -10.40 -6.88
CA ASP A 100 16.23 -11.66 -7.62
C ASP A 100 14.81 -11.94 -8.09
N LYS A 101 13.83 -11.14 -7.68
CA LYS A 101 12.43 -11.29 -8.08
C LYS A 101 12.08 -10.28 -9.14
N GLU A 102 11.26 -10.71 -10.11
CA GLU A 102 10.78 -9.84 -11.18
C GLU A 102 9.57 -9.04 -10.70
N LEU A 103 9.83 -8.07 -9.85
CA LEU A 103 8.79 -7.17 -9.33
C LEU A 103 8.79 -5.85 -10.09
N SER A 104 7.59 -5.37 -10.39
CA SER A 104 7.40 -4.05 -10.98
C SER A 104 6.73 -3.13 -9.96
N VAL A 105 7.15 -1.87 -9.94
CA VAL A 105 6.51 -0.83 -9.14
C VAL A 105 5.82 0.12 -10.09
N ILE A 106 4.51 0.28 -9.90
CA ILE A 106 3.71 1.20 -10.70
C ILE A 106 3.31 2.38 -9.80
N PHE A 107 3.76 3.57 -10.17
CA PHE A 107 3.41 4.81 -9.48
C PHE A 107 2.23 5.49 -10.19
N ASP A 108 1.35 6.05 -9.42
CA ASP A 108 0.22 6.83 -9.94
C ASP A 108 0.55 8.30 -10.08
#